data_966c7536cab9794e783217d4bb1b299c
#
_entry.id   966c7536cab9794e783217d4bb1b299c
#
_cell.length_a   1.000
_cell.length_b   1.000
_cell.length_c   1.000
_cell.angle_alpha   90.00
_cell.angle_beta   90.00
_cell.angle_gamma   90.00
#
_symmetry.space_group_name_H-M   'P 1'
#
loop_
_entity.id
_entity.type
_entity.pdbx_description
1 polymer ?
#
loop_
_entity_poly.entity_id
_entity_poly.type
_entity_poly.pdbx_seq_one_letter_code
_entity_poly.pdbx_strand_id
1 'polypeptide(L)'
;MTIKMNKVDCVIVGFGWTGAILAQELTQAGLKVVALERGAMRDTPTDAKYPQVADELKYAVRGKLFQDLSRETVTIRHGVNDLAVPYRQHGSFLLGNGVGGAGFHWNGMHYRVLPEELQLRSTYEARYGKRFIPEGMQVQDFGVTYDELEPHFDFAEKVFGTSGKAGNLQGQIRFGGNPLEGPRSSEYPTPPLKNTLGAQLFELAAREAGFNPYPAPAANASQAYTNPYGVRLGPCNFCGYCEDFGCFMYSKASPQTTILPALLKKPNFELRTNSYVTKVLLDSSRERAVGVSYVDAQGREVEQPADLVIVAAFQMHNVRLLLLSGIGKPYDPTTGQGVVGRNYAYQMNGAVNVLLPKETLLNPFIGSGAGAVALDDLNGDQFDHGHLGFLGGASVRHARTGGRPIGQASIVPGTPAWGGQWKAGVVDAYQRFLSIGISGSVMPYRDAYLDLDPTYRDAHGLPLLRMTFDWHANEYRMLDYVGTRVEEVAKAMKHDAYYRSIRKPGDHYDTRLYQSTHTTGGAVMGASPQTSVVNKYLQSWDVHNVFVMGASAFPQNMGYNPTGLVAALAYHAAKAIREQYLKQPAPLVQA
;
A
#
# COMPACT_ATOMS: atom_id res chain seq x y z
N MET A 1 37.66 -0.61 -7.81
CA MET A 1 37.92 -0.71 -6.36
C MET A 1 36.64 -0.35 -5.62
N THR A 2 36.17 -1.20 -4.74
CA THR A 2 35.02 -0.93 -3.88
C THR A 2 35.38 0.10 -2.80
N ILE A 3 34.58 1.14 -2.64
CA ILE A 3 34.79 2.18 -1.62
C ILE A 3 34.16 1.69 -0.32
N LYS A 4 34.93 1.70 0.77
CA LYS A 4 34.41 1.30 2.08
C LYS A 4 34.18 2.54 2.95
N MET A 5 32.94 2.72 3.40
CA MET A 5 32.52 3.83 4.28
C MET A 5 32.82 3.53 5.75
N ASN A 6 32.81 4.56 6.58
CA ASN A 6 32.86 4.39 8.02
C ASN A 6 31.61 3.66 8.52
N LYS A 7 31.81 2.77 9.51
CA LYS A 7 30.72 2.02 10.14
C LYS A 7 29.72 2.95 10.84
N VAL A 8 28.43 2.60 10.74
CA VAL A 8 27.32 3.25 11.45
C VAL A 8 26.55 2.22 12.29
N ASP A 9 25.71 2.70 13.20
CA ASP A 9 24.90 1.81 14.02
C ASP A 9 23.80 1.15 13.20
N CYS A 10 23.15 1.92 12.28
CA CYS A 10 22.07 1.42 11.47
C CYS A 10 22.15 1.93 10.02
N VAL A 11 21.98 1.04 9.05
CA VAL A 11 21.72 1.38 7.65
C VAL A 11 20.29 1.03 7.28
N ILE A 12 19.60 1.97 6.63
CA ILE A 12 18.22 1.80 6.14
C ILE A 12 18.23 1.79 4.62
N VAL A 13 17.68 0.74 4.02
CA VAL A 13 17.57 0.57 2.56
C VAL A 13 16.19 1.05 2.10
N GLY A 14 16.15 2.20 1.43
CA GLY A 14 14.94 2.89 0.98
C GLY A 14 14.41 3.93 1.98
N PHE A 15 13.99 5.08 1.46
CA PHE A 15 13.45 6.18 2.25
C PHE A 15 11.99 6.52 1.83
N GLY A 16 11.14 5.47 1.85
CA GLY A 16 9.67 5.59 1.82
C GLY A 16 9.10 5.77 3.23
N TRP A 17 7.81 5.44 3.43
CA TRP A 17 7.17 5.57 4.75
C TRP A 17 7.90 4.80 5.85
N THR A 18 8.16 3.52 5.64
CA THR A 18 8.78 2.67 6.67
C THR A 18 10.22 3.10 6.96
N GLY A 19 10.99 3.41 5.93
CA GLY A 19 12.36 3.92 6.12
C GLY A 19 12.41 5.23 6.89
N ALA A 20 11.50 6.16 6.60
CA ALA A 20 11.40 7.44 7.33
C ALA A 20 10.98 7.25 8.78
N ILE A 21 10.01 6.36 9.06
CA ILE A 21 9.57 6.02 10.43
C ILE A 21 10.74 5.43 11.21
N LEU A 22 11.40 4.39 10.70
CA LEU A 22 12.53 3.75 11.38
C LEU A 22 13.71 4.73 11.55
N ALA A 23 14.01 5.57 10.55
CA ALA A 23 15.04 6.59 10.66
C ALA A 23 14.75 7.56 11.82
N GLN A 24 13.52 8.05 11.92
CA GLN A 24 13.12 8.97 13.00
C GLN A 24 13.23 8.32 14.37
N GLU A 25 12.67 7.12 14.53
CA GLU A 25 12.63 6.41 15.81
C GLU A 25 14.02 5.97 16.29
N LEU A 26 14.85 5.43 15.38
CA LEU A 26 16.19 4.96 15.75
C LEU A 26 17.18 6.12 15.96
N THR A 27 17.08 7.18 15.17
CA THR A 27 17.88 8.41 15.40
C THR A 27 17.51 9.06 16.73
N GLN A 28 16.22 9.04 17.10
CA GLN A 28 15.76 9.56 18.39
C GLN A 28 16.26 8.70 19.56
N ALA A 29 16.45 7.40 19.34
CA ALA A 29 17.06 6.49 20.30
C ALA A 29 18.61 6.66 20.42
N GLY A 30 19.21 7.60 19.68
CA GLY A 30 20.63 7.93 19.75
C GLY A 30 21.52 7.22 18.73
N LEU A 31 20.98 6.36 17.86
CA LEU A 31 21.78 5.66 16.85
C LEU A 31 22.25 6.62 15.76
N LYS A 32 23.45 6.37 15.23
CA LYS A 32 23.92 6.95 13.98
C LYS A 32 23.31 6.20 12.81
N VAL A 33 22.39 6.85 12.10
CA VAL A 33 21.57 6.25 11.05
C VAL A 33 21.94 6.81 9.69
N VAL A 34 22.19 5.93 8.72
CA VAL A 34 22.33 6.26 7.29
C VAL A 34 21.18 5.63 6.53
N ALA A 35 20.41 6.45 5.82
CA ALA A 35 19.38 5.97 4.89
C ALA A 35 19.88 6.09 3.44
N LEU A 36 19.73 5.00 2.67
CA LEU A 36 20.14 4.91 1.27
C LEU A 36 18.87 4.87 0.40
N GLU A 37 18.64 5.93 -0.38
CA GLU A 37 17.52 6.02 -1.31
C GLU A 37 18.05 5.95 -2.75
N ARG A 38 17.47 5.04 -3.57
CA ARG A 38 17.91 4.83 -4.95
C ARG A 38 17.64 6.02 -5.87
N GLY A 39 16.53 6.72 -5.63
CA GLY A 39 16.13 7.86 -6.45
C GLY A 39 16.66 9.18 -5.92
N ALA A 40 16.30 10.26 -6.61
CA ALA A 40 16.73 11.62 -6.30
C ALA A 40 15.99 12.20 -5.08
N MET A 41 16.51 13.29 -4.55
CA MET A 41 15.76 14.12 -3.59
C MET A 41 14.46 14.59 -4.22
N ARG A 42 13.38 14.55 -3.43
CA ARG A 42 12.06 15.08 -3.77
C ARG A 42 11.62 16.05 -2.69
N ASP A 43 11.08 17.18 -3.09
CA ASP A 43 10.53 18.16 -2.16
C ASP A 43 9.20 18.73 -2.66
N THR A 44 8.43 19.25 -1.70
CA THR A 44 7.11 19.85 -2.00
C THR A 44 7.20 21.10 -2.87
N PRO A 45 8.11 22.08 -2.62
CA PRO A 45 8.19 23.29 -3.42
C PRO A 45 8.53 23.06 -4.89
N THR A 46 9.35 22.06 -5.19
CA THR A 46 9.80 21.78 -6.55
C THR A 46 8.93 20.76 -7.28
N ASP A 47 8.57 19.67 -6.58
CA ASP A 47 7.95 18.49 -7.19
C ASP A 47 6.42 18.46 -7.07
N ALA A 48 5.78 19.40 -6.35
CA ALA A 48 4.33 19.43 -6.12
C ALA A 48 3.65 20.73 -6.63
N LYS A 49 4.08 21.29 -7.74
CA LYS A 49 3.62 22.57 -8.28
C LYS A 49 2.32 22.54 -9.10
N TYR A 50 1.66 21.42 -9.25
CA TYR A 50 0.55 21.22 -10.20
C TYR A 50 -0.61 22.21 -10.03
N PRO A 51 -1.05 22.60 -8.82
CA PRO A 51 -2.13 23.56 -8.68
C PRO A 51 -1.79 24.96 -9.21
N GLN A 52 -0.51 25.28 -9.36
CA GLN A 52 -0.01 26.52 -9.93
C GLN A 52 0.03 26.49 -11.45
N VAL A 53 -0.08 25.31 -12.05
CA VAL A 53 0.01 25.08 -13.48
C VAL A 53 -1.23 24.29 -13.91
N ALA A 54 -2.32 24.99 -14.17
CA ALA A 54 -3.60 24.40 -14.57
C ALA A 54 -3.60 23.87 -16.02
N ASP A 55 -2.57 23.13 -16.42
CA ASP A 55 -2.39 22.58 -17.76
C ASP A 55 -2.15 21.06 -17.68
N GLU A 56 -3.15 20.28 -18.09
CA GLU A 56 -3.09 18.83 -18.01
C GLU A 56 -1.91 18.22 -18.79
N LEU A 57 -1.49 18.83 -19.88
CA LEU A 57 -0.33 18.37 -20.66
C LEU A 57 0.97 18.46 -19.85
N LYS A 58 1.07 19.38 -18.93
CA LYS A 58 2.21 19.51 -18.00
C LYS A 58 2.17 18.49 -16.86
N TYR A 59 1.03 17.85 -16.59
CA TYR A 59 0.93 16.78 -15.59
C TYR A 59 1.72 15.52 -16.00
N ALA A 60 2.06 15.35 -17.26
CA ALA A 60 2.93 14.29 -17.72
C ALA A 60 4.31 14.28 -17.03
N VAL A 61 4.76 15.43 -16.50
CA VAL A 61 5.99 15.51 -15.68
C VAL A 61 5.94 14.63 -14.43
N ARG A 62 4.76 14.28 -13.93
CA ARG A 62 4.59 13.37 -12.80
C ARG A 62 5.20 11.99 -13.05
N GLY A 63 5.40 11.60 -14.31
CA GLY A 63 6.13 10.39 -14.66
C GLY A 63 7.52 10.29 -14.02
N LYS A 64 8.14 11.42 -13.67
CA LYS A 64 9.40 11.47 -12.91
C LYS A 64 9.29 10.97 -11.48
N LEU A 65 8.07 10.89 -10.93
CA LEU A 65 7.81 10.38 -9.58
C LEU A 65 7.84 8.86 -9.53
N PHE A 66 7.70 8.21 -10.68
CA PHE A 66 7.66 6.76 -10.79
C PHE A 66 9.00 6.19 -11.25
N GLN A 67 9.18 4.88 -11.07
CA GLN A 67 10.36 4.17 -11.50
C GLN A 67 10.57 4.28 -13.02
N ASP A 68 11.83 4.31 -13.43
CA ASP A 68 12.22 4.24 -14.85
C ASP A 68 12.24 2.78 -15.30
N LEU A 69 11.19 2.35 -16.03
CA LEU A 69 11.03 0.99 -16.51
C LEU A 69 12.08 0.56 -17.55
N SER A 70 12.83 1.51 -18.14
CA SER A 70 13.94 1.19 -19.03
C SER A 70 15.17 0.69 -18.28
N ARG A 71 15.33 1.09 -17.02
CA ARG A 71 16.48 0.78 -16.17
C ARG A 71 16.17 -0.30 -15.13
N GLU A 72 14.94 -0.31 -14.62
CA GLU A 72 14.52 -1.19 -13.55
C GLU A 72 13.07 -1.62 -13.75
N THR A 73 12.84 -2.93 -13.84
CA THR A 73 11.54 -3.52 -14.05
C THR A 73 11.46 -4.89 -13.38
N VAL A 74 10.31 -5.54 -13.51
CA VAL A 74 10.08 -6.94 -13.13
C VAL A 74 9.65 -7.73 -14.35
N THR A 75 9.86 -9.04 -14.34
CA THR A 75 9.27 -9.93 -15.33
C THR A 75 8.02 -10.56 -14.78
N ILE A 76 7.04 -10.83 -15.65
CA ILE A 76 5.71 -11.29 -15.26
C ILE A 76 5.28 -12.45 -16.13
N ARG A 77 4.66 -13.46 -15.50
CA ARG A 77 3.97 -14.57 -16.16
C ARG A 77 2.73 -14.97 -15.33
N HIS A 78 1.75 -15.60 -15.96
CA HIS A 78 0.54 -16.05 -15.26
C HIS A 78 0.75 -17.39 -14.55
N GLY A 79 1.44 -18.34 -15.19
CA GLY A 79 1.71 -19.66 -14.64
C GLY A 79 3.18 -20.07 -14.75
N VAL A 80 3.57 -21.13 -14.05
CA VAL A 80 4.97 -21.62 -13.99
C VAL A 80 5.52 -22.02 -15.37
N ASN A 81 4.66 -22.47 -16.26
CA ASN A 81 5.03 -22.91 -17.61
C ASN A 81 5.03 -21.78 -18.66
N ASP A 82 4.60 -20.59 -18.28
CA ASP A 82 4.53 -19.46 -19.21
C ASP A 82 5.88 -18.77 -19.32
N LEU A 83 6.10 -18.13 -20.48
CA LEU A 83 7.24 -17.25 -20.68
C LEU A 83 7.05 -15.97 -19.86
N ALA A 84 8.01 -15.68 -19.01
CA ALA A 84 8.04 -14.41 -18.29
C ALA A 84 8.51 -13.29 -19.21
N VAL A 85 7.80 -12.15 -19.21
CA VAL A 85 8.13 -10.98 -20.04
C VAL A 85 8.34 -9.74 -19.17
N PRO A 86 9.31 -8.86 -19.53
CA PRO A 86 9.54 -7.64 -18.77
C PRO A 86 8.37 -6.66 -18.88
N TYR A 87 7.96 -6.11 -17.74
CA TYR A 87 7.03 -4.99 -17.64
C TYR A 87 7.65 -3.72 -18.22
N ARG A 88 7.02 -3.11 -19.24
CA ARG A 88 7.58 -1.98 -20.01
C ARG A 88 6.66 -0.76 -20.10
N GLN A 89 5.46 -0.85 -19.55
CA GLN A 89 4.45 0.20 -19.64
C GLN A 89 3.87 0.52 -18.27
N HIS A 90 3.80 1.79 -17.91
CA HIS A 90 3.12 2.21 -16.69
C HIS A 90 1.62 1.93 -16.76
N GLY A 91 1.18 0.93 -16.05
CA GLY A 91 -0.21 0.56 -15.84
C GLY A 91 -0.40 0.17 -14.38
N SER A 92 0.23 -0.93 -13.97
CA SER A 92 0.22 -1.42 -12.59
C SER A 92 1.39 -0.87 -11.76
N PHE A 93 1.33 -1.08 -10.46
CA PHE A 93 2.35 -0.83 -9.43
C PHE A 93 2.70 0.64 -9.16
N LEU A 94 3.04 1.45 -10.13
CA LEU A 94 3.44 2.87 -10.01
C LEU A 94 4.41 3.11 -8.86
N LEU A 95 5.54 2.40 -8.86
CA LEU A 95 6.54 2.46 -7.80
C LEU A 95 7.13 3.86 -7.68
N GLY A 96 7.17 4.42 -6.48
CA GLY A 96 7.80 5.70 -6.24
C GLY A 96 9.31 5.67 -6.49
N ASN A 97 9.83 6.70 -7.11
CA ASN A 97 11.26 6.89 -7.36
C ASN A 97 11.73 8.20 -6.72
N GLY A 98 12.56 8.09 -5.70
CA GLY A 98 13.11 9.20 -4.93
C GLY A 98 12.65 9.23 -3.49
N VAL A 99 13.18 10.20 -2.76
CA VAL A 99 12.91 10.39 -1.33
C VAL A 99 11.40 10.46 -1.09
N GLY A 100 10.92 9.69 -0.12
CA GLY A 100 9.50 9.53 0.19
C GLY A 100 8.82 8.35 -0.52
N GLY A 101 9.44 7.79 -1.56
CA GLY A 101 8.89 6.66 -2.31
C GLY A 101 7.45 6.90 -2.76
N ALA A 102 6.61 5.87 -2.73
CA ALA A 102 5.19 5.99 -3.06
C ALA A 102 4.42 6.91 -2.09
N GLY A 103 4.92 7.14 -0.87
CA GLY A 103 4.33 8.08 0.09
C GLY A 103 4.30 9.53 -0.40
N PHE A 104 5.09 9.91 -1.39
CA PHE A 104 5.01 11.25 -1.99
C PHE A 104 3.77 11.42 -2.88
N HIS A 105 3.45 10.42 -3.71
CA HIS A 105 2.40 10.52 -4.74
C HIS A 105 1.13 9.70 -4.46
N TRP A 106 1.04 9.01 -3.33
CA TRP A 106 -0.15 8.26 -2.94
C TRP A 106 -1.39 9.15 -2.78
N ASN A 107 -2.57 8.56 -2.69
CA ASN A 107 -3.81 9.30 -2.55
C ASN A 107 -4.12 9.78 -1.12
N GLY A 108 -3.48 9.22 -0.09
CA GLY A 108 -3.68 9.59 1.31
C GLY A 108 -4.64 8.68 2.09
N MET A 109 -5.09 7.57 1.55
CA MET A 109 -5.98 6.65 2.26
C MET A 109 -5.28 5.98 3.43
N HIS A 110 -5.86 6.10 4.63
CA HIS A 110 -5.19 5.70 5.87
C HIS A 110 -6.13 4.92 6.79
N TYR A 111 -6.51 3.72 6.34
CA TYR A 111 -7.38 2.82 7.09
C TYR A 111 -6.62 2.05 8.18
N ARG A 112 -7.29 1.75 9.28
CA ARG A 112 -6.96 0.63 10.16
C ARG A 112 -7.56 -0.63 9.56
N VAL A 113 -6.93 -1.77 9.78
CA VAL A 113 -7.50 -3.07 9.39
C VAL A 113 -8.57 -3.49 10.38
N LEU A 114 -9.49 -4.34 9.94
CA LEU A 114 -10.42 -4.99 10.85
C LEU A 114 -9.67 -6.01 11.73
N PRO A 115 -10.04 -6.18 13.00
CA PRO A 115 -9.33 -7.08 13.92
C PRO A 115 -9.17 -8.51 13.40
N GLU A 116 -10.21 -9.06 12.78
CA GLU A 116 -10.23 -10.42 12.23
C GLU A 116 -9.28 -10.61 11.04
N GLU A 117 -8.95 -9.56 10.29
CA GLU A 117 -8.03 -9.66 9.15
C GLU A 117 -6.59 -9.99 9.58
N LEU A 118 -6.21 -9.65 10.82
CA LEU A 118 -4.90 -10.01 11.38
C LEU A 118 -4.84 -11.49 11.82
N GLN A 119 -5.99 -12.10 12.05
CA GLN A 119 -6.17 -13.48 12.48
C GLN A 119 -7.08 -14.26 11.52
N LEU A 120 -6.94 -14.00 10.22
CA LEU A 120 -7.89 -14.44 9.20
C LEU A 120 -8.06 -15.96 9.16
N ARG A 121 -6.96 -16.72 9.25
CA ARG A 121 -7.02 -18.17 9.28
C ARG A 121 -7.78 -18.67 10.50
N SER A 122 -7.38 -18.24 11.68
CA SER A 122 -8.01 -18.65 12.95
C SER A 122 -9.48 -18.27 12.98
N THR A 123 -9.85 -17.09 12.47
CA THR A 123 -11.23 -16.62 12.37
C THR A 123 -12.08 -17.52 11.50
N TYR A 124 -11.64 -17.85 10.29
CA TYR A 124 -12.39 -18.71 9.38
C TYR A 124 -12.44 -20.17 9.87
N GLU A 125 -11.34 -20.70 10.43
CA GLU A 125 -11.35 -22.04 11.00
C GLU A 125 -12.30 -22.17 12.20
N ALA A 126 -12.37 -21.13 13.05
CA ALA A 126 -13.29 -21.11 14.18
C ALA A 126 -14.76 -20.98 13.77
N ARG A 127 -15.06 -20.13 12.76
CA ARG A 127 -16.43 -19.82 12.33
C ARG A 127 -17.02 -20.88 11.41
N TYR A 128 -16.22 -21.41 10.48
CA TYR A 128 -16.69 -22.28 9.41
C TYR A 128 -16.02 -23.68 9.41
N GLY A 129 -15.05 -23.90 10.27
CA GLY A 129 -14.29 -25.17 10.35
C GLY A 129 -13.08 -25.21 9.42
N LYS A 130 -12.11 -26.05 9.77
CA LYS A 130 -10.81 -26.15 9.07
C LYS A 130 -10.89 -26.46 7.56
N ARG A 131 -11.95 -27.13 7.11
CA ARG A 131 -12.12 -27.50 5.70
C ARG A 131 -12.69 -26.35 4.85
N PHE A 132 -13.04 -25.25 5.46
CA PHE A 132 -13.57 -24.09 4.76
C PHE A 132 -12.52 -23.39 3.89
N ILE A 133 -11.26 -23.39 4.33
CA ILE A 133 -10.14 -22.84 3.55
C ILE A 133 -9.72 -23.89 2.52
N PRO A 134 -9.83 -23.58 1.19
CA PRO A 134 -9.51 -24.53 0.14
C PRO A 134 -8.05 -25.00 0.18
N GLU A 135 -7.81 -26.24 -0.24
CA GLU A 135 -6.47 -26.76 -0.44
C GLU A 135 -5.73 -25.93 -1.50
N GLY A 136 -4.46 -25.60 -1.23
CA GLY A 136 -3.66 -24.74 -2.10
C GLY A 136 -3.72 -23.25 -1.76
N MET A 137 -4.71 -22.82 -0.98
CA MET A 137 -4.78 -21.46 -0.43
C MET A 137 -3.96 -21.38 0.85
N GLN A 138 -2.98 -20.47 0.89
CA GLN A 138 -1.95 -20.39 1.94
C GLN A 138 -2.24 -19.30 2.98
N VAL A 139 -3.52 -19.08 3.30
CA VAL A 139 -3.95 -18.09 4.33
C VAL A 139 -3.30 -18.43 5.67
N GLN A 140 -2.80 -17.41 6.35
CA GLN A 140 -2.23 -17.53 7.70
C GLN A 140 -2.51 -16.27 8.52
N ASP A 141 -2.37 -16.39 9.83
CA ASP A 141 -2.43 -15.24 10.73
C ASP A 141 -1.14 -14.44 10.67
N PHE A 142 -1.22 -13.14 10.95
CA PHE A 142 -0.04 -12.26 10.96
C PHE A 142 0.93 -12.56 12.12
N GLY A 143 0.46 -13.23 13.18
CA GLY A 143 1.23 -13.46 14.40
C GLY A 143 1.25 -12.27 15.35
N VAL A 144 0.44 -11.25 15.08
CA VAL A 144 0.19 -10.06 15.90
C VAL A 144 -1.31 -9.79 15.94
N THR A 145 -1.82 -9.28 17.07
CA THR A 145 -3.23 -8.94 17.26
C THR A 145 -3.52 -7.47 17.00
N TYR A 146 -4.79 -7.13 16.85
CA TYR A 146 -5.23 -5.74 16.74
C TYR A 146 -4.86 -4.92 17.97
N ASP A 147 -5.03 -5.48 19.18
CA ASP A 147 -4.72 -4.79 20.44
C ASP A 147 -3.22 -4.49 20.59
N GLU A 148 -2.34 -5.39 20.10
CA GLU A 148 -0.90 -5.11 20.05
C GLU A 148 -0.58 -3.96 19.08
N LEU A 149 -1.32 -3.80 17.99
CA LEU A 149 -1.10 -2.77 16.98
C LEU A 149 -1.87 -1.47 17.22
N GLU A 150 -2.92 -1.47 18.01
CA GLU A 150 -3.78 -0.29 18.23
C GLU A 150 -3.00 0.96 18.64
N PRO A 151 -2.06 0.91 19.63
CA PRO A 151 -1.28 2.10 19.99
C PRO A 151 -0.41 2.62 18.85
N HIS A 152 0.00 1.76 17.93
CA HIS A 152 0.82 2.10 16.78
C HIS A 152 0.00 2.68 15.63
N PHE A 153 -1.25 2.22 15.44
CA PHE A 153 -2.21 2.87 14.55
C PHE A 153 -2.51 4.29 15.05
N ASP A 154 -2.83 4.44 16.33
CA ASP A 154 -3.12 5.73 16.94
C ASP A 154 -1.95 6.74 16.78
N PHE A 155 -0.72 6.28 17.01
CA PHE A 155 0.45 7.12 16.85
C PHE A 155 0.72 7.48 15.38
N ALA A 156 0.57 6.52 14.46
CA ALA A 156 0.72 6.76 13.02
C ALA A 156 -0.29 7.80 12.52
N GLU A 157 -1.55 7.70 12.92
CA GLU A 157 -2.57 8.69 12.59
C GLU A 157 -2.23 10.09 13.10
N LYS A 158 -1.70 10.19 14.33
CA LYS A 158 -1.22 11.46 14.89
C LYS A 158 -0.03 12.02 14.11
N VAL A 159 0.94 11.20 13.72
CA VAL A 159 2.07 11.65 12.89
C VAL A 159 1.61 12.13 11.52
N PHE A 160 0.64 11.44 10.92
CA PHE A 160 0.15 11.76 9.58
C PHE A 160 -0.89 12.89 9.57
N GLY A 161 -1.41 13.30 10.73
CA GLY A 161 -2.48 14.30 10.83
C GLY A 161 -3.77 13.80 10.18
N THR A 162 -4.07 12.52 10.33
CA THR A 162 -5.19 11.85 9.68
C THR A 162 -6.52 12.48 10.08
N SER A 163 -7.37 12.77 9.10
CA SER A 163 -8.73 13.21 9.30
C SER A 163 -9.69 12.02 9.28
N GLY A 164 -10.69 12.04 10.14
CA GLY A 164 -11.67 10.97 10.24
C GLY A 164 -12.63 11.17 11.40
N LYS A 165 -13.46 10.17 11.64
CA LYS A 165 -14.36 10.09 12.80
C LYS A 165 -14.35 8.67 13.34
N ALA A 166 -14.02 8.51 14.61
CA ALA A 166 -14.07 7.22 15.29
C ALA A 166 -15.50 6.69 15.34
N GLY A 167 -15.66 5.42 14.96
CA GLY A 167 -16.93 4.70 15.08
C GLY A 167 -17.01 3.75 16.27
N ASN A 168 -15.82 3.39 16.82
CA ASN A 168 -15.71 2.54 18.00
C ASN A 168 -14.65 3.12 18.95
N LEU A 169 -15.05 4.06 19.78
CA LEU A 169 -14.14 4.72 20.72
C LEU A 169 -14.18 4.01 22.08
N GLN A 170 -13.07 3.37 22.45
CA GLN A 170 -12.90 2.61 23.69
C GLN A 170 -14.00 1.53 23.91
N GLY A 171 -14.38 0.84 22.83
CA GLY A 171 -15.42 -0.19 22.85
C GLY A 171 -16.85 0.37 22.78
N GLN A 172 -17.03 1.69 22.70
CA GLN A 172 -18.32 2.33 22.55
C GLN A 172 -18.56 2.77 21.10
N ILE A 173 -19.62 2.24 20.49
CA ILE A 173 -20.01 2.62 19.14
C ILE A 173 -20.46 4.09 19.10
N ARG A 174 -19.91 4.86 18.15
CA ARG A 174 -20.19 6.29 17.96
C ARG A 174 -20.87 6.53 16.62
N PHE A 175 -21.96 7.24 16.66
CA PHE A 175 -22.70 7.60 15.45
C PHE A 175 -21.86 8.44 14.49
N GLY A 176 -21.89 8.07 13.21
CA GLY A 176 -21.23 8.78 12.10
C GLY A 176 -19.77 8.39 11.87
N GLY A 177 -19.19 7.46 12.63
CA GLY A 177 -17.94 6.76 12.31
C GLY A 177 -18.21 5.36 11.79
N ASN A 178 -17.16 4.56 11.57
CA ASN A 178 -17.26 3.17 11.14
C ASN A 178 -17.69 2.26 12.31
N PRO A 179 -18.91 1.72 12.35
CA PRO A 179 -19.36 0.89 13.47
C PRO A 179 -18.68 -0.49 13.50
N LEU A 180 -18.00 -0.88 12.43
CA LEU A 180 -17.36 -2.19 12.27
C LEU A 180 -15.86 -2.16 12.57
N GLU A 181 -15.27 -0.96 12.78
CA GLU A 181 -13.84 -0.85 13.10
C GLU A 181 -13.52 -1.43 14.49
N GLY A 182 -12.28 -1.87 14.67
CA GLY A 182 -11.78 -2.29 15.97
C GLY A 182 -11.76 -1.14 16.99
N PRO A 183 -11.75 -1.44 18.31
CA PRO A 183 -11.73 -0.42 19.37
C PRO A 183 -10.52 0.51 19.21
N ARG A 184 -10.75 1.81 19.35
CA ARG A 184 -9.75 2.88 19.29
C ARG A 184 -9.54 3.49 20.67
N SER A 185 -8.29 3.83 21.00
CA SER A 185 -7.96 4.53 22.25
C SER A 185 -8.32 6.02 22.20
N SER A 186 -8.27 6.65 21.02
CA SER A 186 -8.53 8.08 20.83
C SER A 186 -9.25 8.39 19.51
N GLU A 187 -9.82 9.60 19.44
CA GLU A 187 -10.39 10.17 18.20
C GLU A 187 -9.28 10.47 17.19
N TYR A 188 -9.63 10.63 15.91
CA TYR A 188 -8.70 11.09 14.89
C TYR A 188 -8.12 12.49 15.21
N PRO A 189 -6.87 12.77 14.85
CA PRO A 189 -6.23 14.05 15.18
C PRO A 189 -6.88 15.25 14.49
N THR A 190 -7.56 15.06 13.37
CA THR A 190 -8.33 16.12 12.69
C THR A 190 -9.70 15.60 12.27
N PRO A 191 -10.74 16.47 12.26
CA PRO A 191 -12.10 16.05 11.89
C PRO A 191 -12.19 15.58 10.45
N PRO A 192 -13.28 14.87 10.06
CA PRO A 192 -13.46 14.41 8.69
C PRO A 192 -13.33 15.52 7.65
N LEU A 193 -12.81 15.21 6.47
CA LEU A 193 -12.86 16.08 5.32
C LEU A 193 -14.30 16.31 4.86
N LYS A 194 -14.58 17.47 4.27
CA LYS A 194 -15.92 17.80 3.73
C LYS A 194 -16.25 16.89 2.55
N ASN A 195 -17.48 16.40 2.53
CA ASN A 195 -17.99 15.58 1.42
C ASN A 195 -18.30 16.45 0.19
N THR A 196 -17.90 15.97 -0.99
CA THR A 196 -18.39 16.48 -2.28
C THR A 196 -19.85 16.07 -2.51
N LEU A 197 -20.54 16.67 -3.47
CA LEU A 197 -21.91 16.27 -3.82
C LEU A 197 -22.00 14.76 -4.14
N GLY A 198 -21.05 14.22 -4.91
CA GLY A 198 -21.03 12.80 -5.23
C GLY A 198 -20.91 11.91 -3.99
N ALA A 199 -20.09 12.31 -3.01
CA ALA A 199 -19.95 11.57 -1.75
C ALA A 199 -21.23 11.63 -0.90
N GLN A 200 -21.93 12.78 -0.89
CA GLN A 200 -23.23 12.93 -0.21
C GLN A 200 -24.31 12.03 -0.86
N LEU A 201 -24.39 12.01 -2.20
CA LEU A 201 -25.33 11.16 -2.91
C LEU A 201 -25.05 9.67 -2.65
N PHE A 202 -23.79 9.27 -2.64
CA PHE A 202 -23.38 7.90 -2.27
C PHE A 202 -23.77 7.56 -0.83
N GLU A 203 -23.50 8.45 0.14
CA GLU A 203 -23.83 8.25 1.54
C GLU A 203 -25.33 8.02 1.75
N LEU A 204 -26.17 8.88 1.15
CA LEU A 204 -27.63 8.76 1.25
C LEU A 204 -28.13 7.44 0.67
N ALA A 205 -27.67 7.09 -0.53
CA ALA A 205 -28.08 5.86 -1.22
C ALA A 205 -27.59 4.60 -0.47
N ALA A 206 -26.39 4.63 0.09
CA ALA A 206 -25.87 3.51 0.87
C ALA A 206 -26.69 3.28 2.14
N ARG A 207 -27.11 4.35 2.84
CA ARG A 207 -28.04 4.25 4.00
C ARG A 207 -29.41 3.70 3.60
N GLU A 208 -29.96 4.17 2.48
CA GLU A 208 -31.23 3.67 1.94
C GLU A 208 -31.16 2.19 1.58
N ALA A 209 -30.01 1.73 1.06
CA ALA A 209 -29.74 0.33 0.78
C ALA A 209 -29.39 -0.51 2.04
N GLY A 210 -29.41 0.08 3.24
CA GLY A 210 -29.21 -0.63 4.51
C GLY A 210 -27.75 -0.82 4.92
N PHE A 211 -26.80 -0.11 4.30
CA PHE A 211 -25.39 -0.15 4.67
C PHE A 211 -25.03 0.93 5.71
N ASN A 212 -23.84 0.83 6.27
CA ASN A 212 -23.29 1.71 7.29
C ASN A 212 -22.18 2.63 6.73
N PRO A 213 -22.50 3.63 5.86
CA PRO A 213 -21.50 4.53 5.30
C PRO A 213 -20.90 5.44 6.39
N TYR A 214 -19.59 5.67 6.29
CA TYR A 214 -18.83 6.50 7.20
C TYR A 214 -17.81 7.38 6.46
N PRO A 215 -17.33 8.52 7.05
CA PRO A 215 -16.27 9.33 6.47
C PRO A 215 -14.98 8.52 6.35
N ALA A 216 -14.49 8.31 5.13
CA ALA A 216 -13.26 7.58 4.90
C ALA A 216 -12.06 8.27 5.58
N PRO A 217 -11.23 7.56 6.34
CA PRO A 217 -10.07 8.15 7.00
C PRO A 217 -9.01 8.54 5.96
N ALA A 218 -8.54 9.78 6.07
CA ALA A 218 -7.62 10.37 5.11
C ALA A 218 -6.39 10.98 5.80
N ALA A 219 -5.21 10.60 5.36
CA ALA A 219 -3.97 11.26 5.77
C ALA A 219 -3.80 12.62 5.06
N ASN A 220 -4.88 13.39 5.07
CA ASN A 220 -4.96 14.79 4.65
C ASN A 220 -5.50 15.57 5.84
N ALA A 221 -4.69 16.43 6.45
CA ALA A 221 -5.16 17.25 7.55
C ALA A 221 -6.30 18.16 7.09
N SER A 222 -7.47 18.05 7.73
CA SER A 222 -8.65 18.87 7.39
C SER A 222 -8.57 20.29 7.94
N GLN A 223 -7.68 20.52 8.90
CA GLN A 223 -7.35 21.80 9.52
C GLN A 223 -5.84 21.88 9.78
N ALA A 224 -5.33 23.06 10.12
CA ALA A 224 -3.93 23.21 10.51
C ALA A 224 -3.63 22.35 11.73
N TYR A 225 -2.56 21.56 11.64
CA TYR A 225 -2.21 20.56 12.66
C TYR A 225 -0.69 20.50 12.85
N THR A 226 -0.24 20.33 14.08
CA THR A 226 1.18 20.06 14.39
C THR A 226 1.30 18.64 14.92
N ASN A 227 2.10 17.84 14.24
CA ASN A 227 2.24 16.43 14.58
C ASN A 227 3.18 16.19 15.78
N PRO A 228 3.26 14.96 16.34
CA PRO A 228 4.13 14.64 17.47
C PRO A 228 5.62 14.93 17.27
N TYR A 229 6.09 15.05 16.04
CA TYR A 229 7.49 15.43 15.74
C TYR A 229 7.69 16.96 15.61
N GLY A 230 6.67 17.77 15.92
CA GLY A 230 6.71 19.22 15.84
C GLY A 230 6.64 19.77 14.40
N VAL A 231 6.24 18.93 13.44
CA VAL A 231 6.09 19.36 12.04
C VAL A 231 4.66 19.83 11.80
N ARG A 232 4.52 21.02 11.20
CA ARG A 232 3.23 21.63 10.92
C ARG A 232 2.68 21.19 9.56
N LEU A 233 1.43 20.74 9.55
CA LEU A 233 0.63 20.42 8.36
C LEU A 233 -0.37 21.53 8.08
N GLY A 234 -0.57 21.84 6.80
CA GLY A 234 -1.59 22.79 6.35
C GLY A 234 -2.96 22.13 6.18
N PRO A 235 -4.06 22.90 6.11
CA PRO A 235 -5.38 22.37 5.84
C PRO A 235 -5.54 21.98 4.37
N CYS A 236 -6.33 20.94 4.09
CA CYS A 236 -6.71 20.56 2.73
C CYS A 236 -7.57 21.67 2.07
N ASN A 237 -7.22 22.04 0.84
CA ASN A 237 -7.97 22.99 0.03
C ASN A 237 -8.83 22.36 -1.06
N PHE A 238 -8.96 21.01 -1.04
CA PHE A 238 -9.77 20.24 -2.01
C PHE A 238 -9.42 20.46 -3.48
N CYS A 239 -8.13 20.69 -3.79
CA CYS A 239 -7.65 20.97 -5.15
C CYS A 239 -7.78 19.79 -6.13
N GLY A 240 -8.08 18.59 -5.68
CA GLY A 240 -8.24 17.40 -6.53
C GLY A 240 -6.94 16.72 -6.99
N TYR A 241 -5.77 17.17 -6.56
CA TYR A 241 -4.46 16.63 -6.99
C TYR A 241 -3.81 15.81 -5.87
N CYS A 242 -4.38 14.67 -5.52
CA CYS A 242 -3.80 13.78 -4.51
C CYS A 242 -3.15 12.55 -5.13
N GLU A 243 -3.93 11.77 -5.87
CA GLU A 243 -3.46 10.54 -6.50
C GLU A 243 -2.46 10.85 -7.63
N ASP A 244 -1.31 10.19 -7.58
CA ASP A 244 -0.17 10.37 -8.49
C ASP A 244 0.51 11.76 -8.41
N PHE A 245 0.25 12.55 -7.36
CA PHE A 245 0.85 13.88 -7.17
C PHE A 245 1.38 14.06 -5.75
N GLY A 246 2.37 14.92 -5.56
CA GLY A 246 2.72 15.49 -4.25
C GLY A 246 1.66 16.49 -3.78
N CYS A 247 1.66 16.87 -2.50
CA CYS A 247 0.71 17.84 -1.97
C CYS A 247 1.34 19.21 -1.77
N PHE A 248 0.98 20.16 -2.60
CA PHE A 248 1.44 21.55 -2.52
C PHE A 248 1.02 22.26 -1.22
N MET A 249 -0.14 21.89 -0.66
CA MET A 249 -0.69 22.49 0.56
C MET A 249 -0.08 21.95 1.86
N TYR A 250 0.82 20.96 1.79
CA TYR A 250 1.34 20.26 2.97
C TYR A 250 0.24 19.59 3.83
N SER A 251 -0.93 19.35 3.25
CA SER A 251 -2.05 18.71 3.95
C SER A 251 -1.95 17.20 3.87
N LYS A 252 -1.73 16.64 2.65
CA LYS A 252 -1.54 15.21 2.49
C LYS A 252 -0.19 14.80 3.05
N ALA A 253 -0.22 13.90 4.02
CA ALA A 253 0.98 13.35 4.63
C ALA A 253 1.89 12.68 3.58
N SER A 254 3.16 12.89 3.73
CA SER A 254 4.25 12.19 3.05
C SER A 254 5.48 12.19 3.97
N PRO A 255 6.47 11.35 3.76
CA PRO A 255 7.73 11.46 4.51
C PRO A 255 8.30 12.87 4.49
N GLN A 256 8.18 13.60 3.36
CA GLN A 256 8.65 14.99 3.22
C GLN A 256 7.87 16.00 4.06
N THR A 257 6.58 15.78 4.27
CA THR A 257 5.72 16.75 4.96
C THR A 257 5.52 16.44 6.44
N THR A 258 5.91 15.25 6.92
CA THR A 258 5.61 14.80 8.29
C THR A 258 6.82 14.39 9.12
N ILE A 259 7.85 13.81 8.53
CA ILE A 259 8.99 13.19 9.25
C ILE A 259 10.32 13.83 8.87
N LEU A 260 10.63 13.93 7.58
CA LEU A 260 11.92 14.41 7.10
C LEU A 260 12.34 15.78 7.65
N PRO A 261 11.43 16.79 7.79
CA PRO A 261 11.82 18.08 8.36
C PRO A 261 12.35 18.01 9.81
N ALA A 262 11.89 17.02 10.59
CA ALA A 262 12.41 16.78 11.92
C ALA A 262 13.75 16.01 11.89
N LEU A 263 13.88 15.04 11.00
CA LEU A 263 15.11 14.24 10.82
C LEU A 263 16.29 15.07 10.36
N LEU A 264 16.12 15.97 9.39
CA LEU A 264 17.21 16.80 8.85
C LEU A 264 17.84 17.75 9.89
N LYS A 265 17.21 17.93 11.06
CA LYS A 265 17.77 18.70 12.18
C LYS A 265 18.66 17.86 13.11
N LYS A 266 18.72 16.55 12.90
CA LYS A 266 19.44 15.63 13.79
C LYS A 266 20.86 15.36 13.28
N PRO A 267 21.92 15.59 14.09
CA PRO A 267 23.31 15.42 13.64
C PRO A 267 23.73 13.95 13.43
N ASN A 268 22.97 13.01 13.96
CA ASN A 268 23.21 11.56 13.84
C ASN A 268 22.38 10.90 12.73
N PHE A 269 21.80 11.69 11.81
CA PHE A 269 21.08 11.20 10.63
C PHE A 269 21.76 11.67 9.33
N GLU A 270 21.95 10.77 8.40
CA GLU A 270 22.41 11.04 7.03
C GLU A 270 21.47 10.38 6.01
N LEU A 271 21.06 11.14 4.99
CA LEU A 271 20.29 10.64 3.84
C LEU A 271 21.15 10.72 2.57
N ARG A 272 21.42 9.58 1.94
CA ARG A 272 22.12 9.50 0.65
C ARG A 272 21.14 9.11 -0.43
N THR A 273 20.94 10.01 -1.38
CA THR A 273 20.13 9.80 -2.58
C THR A 273 20.96 9.22 -3.72
N ASN A 274 20.28 8.71 -4.77
CA ASN A 274 20.92 8.04 -5.90
C ASN A 274 21.89 6.92 -5.46
N SER A 275 21.47 6.17 -4.46
CA SER A 275 22.22 5.09 -3.81
C SER A 275 21.44 3.79 -3.94
N TYR A 276 21.76 3.00 -4.97
CA TYR A 276 21.05 1.77 -5.30
C TYR A 276 21.66 0.58 -4.59
N VAL A 277 21.00 0.08 -3.54
CA VAL A 277 21.47 -1.07 -2.76
C VAL A 277 21.30 -2.36 -3.57
N THR A 278 22.39 -3.08 -3.72
CA THR A 278 22.49 -4.31 -4.51
C THR A 278 22.50 -5.57 -3.66
N LYS A 279 22.97 -5.48 -2.40
CA LYS A 279 23.14 -6.65 -1.54
C LYS A 279 23.22 -6.26 -0.06
N VAL A 280 22.66 -7.10 0.81
CA VAL A 280 22.99 -7.14 2.24
C VAL A 280 24.22 -8.03 2.42
N LEU A 281 25.24 -7.52 3.06
CA LEU A 281 26.50 -8.23 3.30
C LEU A 281 26.39 -9.01 4.62
N LEU A 282 26.71 -10.30 4.57
CA LEU A 282 26.66 -11.21 5.71
C LEU A 282 28.09 -11.55 6.15
N ASP A 283 28.23 -11.87 7.42
CA ASP A 283 29.47 -12.47 7.95
C ASP A 283 29.71 -13.89 7.43
N SER A 284 30.81 -14.51 7.83
CA SER A 284 31.17 -15.85 7.38
C SER A 284 30.22 -16.94 7.87
N SER A 285 29.55 -16.76 9.01
CA SER A 285 28.53 -17.66 9.54
C SER A 285 27.19 -17.52 8.81
N ARG A 286 26.95 -16.40 8.13
CA ARG A 286 25.72 -15.99 7.50
C ARG A 286 24.53 -15.74 8.44
N GLU A 287 24.79 -15.67 9.75
CA GLU A 287 23.78 -15.41 10.78
C GLU A 287 23.65 -13.94 11.14
N ARG A 288 24.61 -13.10 10.68
CA ARG A 288 24.64 -11.68 10.96
C ARG A 288 24.96 -10.86 9.73
N ALA A 289 24.20 -9.79 9.51
CA ALA A 289 24.53 -8.76 8.53
C ALA A 289 25.65 -7.85 9.06
N VAL A 290 26.60 -7.51 8.19
CA VAL A 290 27.72 -6.61 8.49
C VAL A 290 27.60 -5.27 7.77
N GLY A 291 26.56 -5.07 6.97
CA GLY A 291 26.28 -3.86 6.22
C GLY A 291 25.60 -4.15 4.90
N VAL A 292 25.71 -3.20 3.97
CA VAL A 292 25.14 -3.33 2.62
C VAL A 292 26.15 -2.88 1.55
N SER A 293 26.03 -3.42 0.33
CA SER A 293 26.69 -2.89 -0.87
C SER A 293 25.67 -2.11 -1.69
N TYR A 294 26.10 -0.97 -2.26
CA TYR A 294 25.26 -0.14 -3.12
C TYR A 294 26.09 0.50 -4.25
N VAL A 295 25.40 0.89 -5.31
CA VAL A 295 25.97 1.70 -6.40
C VAL A 295 25.58 3.15 -6.16
N ASP A 296 26.56 4.04 -6.14
CA ASP A 296 26.36 5.49 -5.93
C ASP A 296 25.97 6.24 -7.21
N ALA A 297 25.75 7.55 -7.08
CA ALA A 297 25.39 8.43 -8.20
C ALA A 297 26.44 8.47 -9.34
N GLN A 298 27.69 8.09 -9.06
CA GLN A 298 28.79 8.03 -10.03
C GLN A 298 28.98 6.62 -10.62
N GLY A 299 28.10 5.68 -10.27
CA GLY A 299 28.19 4.29 -10.71
C GLY A 299 29.27 3.47 -9.99
N ARG A 300 29.80 3.95 -8.87
CA ARG A 300 30.83 3.25 -8.11
C ARG A 300 30.21 2.31 -7.09
N GLU A 301 30.81 1.16 -6.91
CA GLU A 301 30.43 0.23 -5.86
C GLU A 301 30.93 0.71 -4.49
N VAL A 302 30.05 0.78 -3.51
CA VAL A 302 30.33 1.28 -2.16
C VAL A 302 29.78 0.30 -1.12
N GLU A 303 30.58 0.00 -0.10
CA GLU A 303 30.15 -0.75 1.09
C GLU A 303 29.86 0.21 2.23
N GLN A 304 28.67 0.08 2.82
CA GLN A 304 28.30 0.74 4.08
C GLN A 304 28.22 -0.28 5.21
N PRO A 305 29.24 -0.39 6.06
CA PRO A 305 29.21 -1.24 7.24
C PRO A 305 28.19 -0.72 8.28
N ALA A 306 27.45 -1.64 8.90
CA ALA A 306 26.47 -1.31 9.94
C ALA A 306 26.25 -2.49 10.89
N ASP A 307 25.80 -2.19 12.12
CA ASP A 307 25.41 -3.21 13.12
C ASP A 307 23.97 -3.67 12.93
N LEU A 308 23.09 -2.83 12.39
CA LEU A 308 21.68 -3.09 12.13
C LEU A 308 21.35 -2.73 10.68
N VAL A 309 20.59 -3.60 10.01
CA VAL A 309 20.12 -3.38 8.64
C VAL A 309 18.60 -3.38 8.59
N ILE A 310 18.01 -2.29 8.11
CA ILE A 310 16.56 -2.18 7.89
C ILE A 310 16.31 -2.23 6.39
N VAL A 311 15.57 -3.24 5.94
CA VAL A 311 15.14 -3.39 4.54
C VAL A 311 13.76 -2.78 4.37
N ALA A 312 13.69 -1.62 3.72
CA ALA A 312 12.50 -0.77 3.57
C ALA A 312 12.30 -0.27 2.13
N ALA A 313 12.68 -1.11 1.15
CA ALA A 313 12.84 -0.75 -0.25
C ALA A 313 11.58 -0.98 -1.13
N PHE A 314 10.39 -1.03 -0.55
CA PHE A 314 9.12 -1.45 -1.16
C PHE A 314 8.97 -2.99 -1.25
N GLN A 315 7.73 -3.47 -1.34
CA GLN A 315 7.39 -4.89 -1.29
C GLN A 315 8.25 -5.76 -2.22
N MET A 316 8.25 -5.48 -3.54
CA MET A 316 8.98 -6.28 -4.54
C MET A 316 10.50 -6.22 -4.35
N HIS A 317 11.03 -5.03 -4.06
CA HIS A 317 12.47 -4.84 -3.90
C HIS A 317 13.00 -5.45 -2.60
N ASN A 318 12.21 -5.48 -1.53
CA ASN A 318 12.57 -6.21 -0.33
C ASN A 318 12.81 -7.70 -0.64
N VAL A 319 11.86 -8.33 -1.33
CA VAL A 319 11.96 -9.74 -1.71
C VAL A 319 13.17 -9.99 -2.61
N ARG A 320 13.34 -9.14 -3.65
CA ARG A 320 14.49 -9.25 -4.54
C ARG A 320 15.81 -9.13 -3.79
N LEU A 321 15.92 -8.16 -2.88
CA LEU A 321 17.13 -7.93 -2.08
C LEU A 321 17.46 -9.12 -1.18
N LEU A 322 16.46 -9.73 -0.54
CA LEU A 322 16.64 -10.96 0.25
C LEU A 322 17.17 -12.10 -0.62
N LEU A 323 16.55 -12.35 -1.78
CA LEU A 323 16.99 -13.38 -2.73
C LEU A 323 18.43 -13.14 -3.23
N LEU A 324 18.77 -11.91 -3.64
CA LEU A 324 20.12 -11.55 -4.08
C LEU A 324 21.16 -11.67 -2.97
N SER A 325 20.77 -11.50 -1.71
CA SER A 325 21.64 -11.58 -0.56
C SER A 325 21.75 -13.01 0.01
N GLY A 326 20.87 -13.91 -0.44
CA GLY A 326 20.77 -15.28 0.08
C GLY A 326 20.31 -15.32 1.53
N ILE A 327 19.38 -14.43 1.91
CA ILE A 327 18.72 -14.41 3.23
C ILE A 327 17.39 -15.12 3.09
N GLY A 328 17.18 -16.17 3.86
CA GLY A 328 16.04 -17.06 3.78
C GLY A 328 16.11 -18.05 2.60
N LYS A 329 15.36 -19.14 2.72
CA LYS A 329 15.26 -20.14 1.65
C LYS A 329 14.29 -19.66 0.58
N PRO A 330 14.71 -19.57 -0.72
CA PRO A 330 13.79 -19.26 -1.81
C PRO A 330 12.62 -20.25 -1.86
N TYR A 331 11.43 -19.73 -2.16
CA TYR A 331 10.22 -20.55 -2.27
C TYR A 331 10.23 -21.37 -3.56
N ASP A 332 9.91 -22.67 -3.43
CA ASP A 332 9.69 -23.60 -4.54
C ASP A 332 8.20 -24.01 -4.57
N PRO A 333 7.42 -23.58 -5.57
CA PRO A 333 5.99 -23.89 -5.67
C PRO A 333 5.73 -25.39 -5.91
N THR A 334 6.69 -26.15 -6.46
CA THR A 334 6.56 -27.58 -6.73
C THR A 334 6.56 -28.38 -5.45
N THR A 335 7.53 -28.10 -4.58
CA THR A 335 7.66 -28.80 -3.29
C THR A 335 6.88 -28.12 -2.16
N GLY A 336 6.56 -26.83 -2.31
CA GLY A 336 5.99 -26.00 -1.25
C GLY A 336 6.98 -25.60 -0.16
N GLN A 337 8.28 -25.85 -0.38
CA GLN A 337 9.34 -25.53 0.56
C GLN A 337 9.90 -24.13 0.33
N GLY A 338 10.55 -23.57 1.36
CA GLY A 338 11.08 -22.23 1.35
C GLY A 338 10.02 -21.18 1.67
N VAL A 339 10.47 -19.98 1.99
CA VAL A 339 9.60 -18.91 2.52
C VAL A 339 9.77 -17.59 1.78
N VAL A 340 10.95 -17.32 1.18
CA VAL A 340 11.19 -16.06 0.47
C VAL A 340 10.60 -16.12 -0.93
N GLY A 341 9.64 -15.28 -1.18
CA GLY A 341 8.89 -15.20 -2.44
C GLY A 341 7.47 -15.78 -2.37
N ARG A 342 7.11 -16.54 -1.32
CA ARG A 342 5.76 -17.13 -1.21
C ARG A 342 4.68 -16.10 -0.88
N ASN A 343 3.42 -16.49 -1.06
CA ASN A 343 2.24 -15.70 -0.71
C ASN A 343 2.20 -14.33 -1.39
N TYR A 344 2.66 -14.24 -2.63
CA TYR A 344 2.46 -13.02 -3.40
C TYR A 344 0.98 -12.82 -3.69
N ALA A 345 0.47 -11.62 -3.45
CA ALA A 345 -0.89 -11.26 -3.77
C ALA A 345 -0.97 -9.80 -4.26
N TYR A 346 -1.89 -9.54 -5.18
CA TYR A 346 -2.11 -8.22 -5.77
C TYR A 346 -3.59 -7.88 -5.81
N GLN A 347 -3.97 -6.78 -5.21
CA GLN A 347 -5.35 -6.40 -4.96
C GLN A 347 -6.21 -6.40 -6.23
N MET A 348 -7.40 -7.00 -6.15
CA MET A 348 -8.38 -6.98 -7.22
C MET A 348 -9.35 -5.83 -7.03
N ASN A 349 -9.48 -4.97 -8.03
CA ASN A 349 -10.38 -3.83 -8.01
C ASN A 349 -11.54 -3.99 -8.98
N GLY A 350 -12.68 -3.39 -8.64
CA GLY A 350 -13.84 -3.25 -9.47
C GLY A 350 -14.58 -1.95 -9.19
N ALA A 351 -15.67 -1.71 -9.90
CA ALA A 351 -16.55 -0.58 -9.64
C ALA A 351 -17.97 -0.85 -10.09
N VAL A 352 -18.92 -0.14 -9.47
CA VAL A 352 -20.25 0.12 -10.03
C VAL A 352 -20.29 1.59 -10.40
N ASN A 353 -20.58 1.86 -11.67
CA ASN A 353 -20.60 3.20 -12.21
C ASN A 353 -22.04 3.66 -12.42
N VAL A 354 -22.30 4.92 -12.09
CA VAL A 354 -23.62 5.55 -12.16
C VAL A 354 -23.52 6.79 -13.04
N LEU A 355 -24.38 6.89 -14.04
CA LEU A 355 -24.61 8.10 -14.81
C LEU A 355 -25.79 8.84 -14.18
N LEU A 356 -25.51 9.96 -13.51
CA LEU A 356 -26.50 10.78 -12.84
C LEU A 356 -27.39 11.52 -13.87
N PRO A 357 -28.60 11.96 -13.49
CA PRO A 357 -29.48 12.75 -14.36
C PRO A 357 -28.79 14.04 -14.87
N LYS A 358 -29.22 14.56 -16.02
CA LYS A 358 -28.58 15.70 -16.70
C LYS A 358 -28.53 16.97 -15.86
N GLU A 359 -29.48 17.14 -14.95
CA GLU A 359 -29.56 18.27 -14.02
C GLU A 359 -28.61 18.14 -12.81
N THR A 360 -28.03 16.98 -12.59
CA THR A 360 -27.11 16.72 -11.47
C THR A 360 -25.67 16.80 -11.94
N LEU A 361 -25.06 17.96 -11.75
CA LEU A 361 -23.68 18.21 -12.18
C LEU A 361 -22.71 18.10 -11.02
N LEU A 362 -21.77 17.18 -11.12
CA LEU A 362 -20.63 17.05 -10.20
C LEU A 362 -19.52 18.02 -10.63
N ASN A 363 -18.81 18.59 -9.67
CA ASN A 363 -17.60 19.34 -9.98
C ASN A 363 -16.37 18.39 -9.98
N PRO A 364 -15.80 18.05 -11.14
CA PRO A 364 -14.68 17.11 -11.22
C PRO A 364 -13.35 17.72 -10.75
N PHE A 365 -13.28 19.04 -10.53
CA PHE A 365 -12.08 19.76 -10.11
C PHE A 365 -11.98 19.97 -8.60
N ILE A 366 -12.95 19.51 -7.81
CA ILE A 366 -12.97 19.62 -6.36
C ILE A 366 -12.97 18.21 -5.76
N GLY A 367 -12.06 17.95 -4.81
CA GLY A 367 -12.01 16.70 -4.07
C GLY A 367 -10.70 16.51 -3.34
N SER A 368 -10.65 15.48 -2.53
CA SER A 368 -9.42 14.95 -1.93
C SER A 368 -9.31 13.46 -2.26
N GLY A 369 -8.08 12.96 -2.45
CA GLY A 369 -7.86 11.59 -2.89
C GLY A 369 -8.38 10.53 -1.95
N ALA A 370 -8.33 10.81 -0.67
CA ALA A 370 -8.73 9.89 0.38
C ALA A 370 -10.02 10.29 1.08
N GLY A 371 -10.33 11.60 1.11
CA GLY A 371 -11.56 12.09 1.73
C GLY A 371 -12.77 11.76 0.87
N ALA A 372 -13.72 11.08 1.45
CA ALA A 372 -14.97 10.70 0.86
C ALA A 372 -15.78 9.87 1.86
N VAL A 373 -16.65 9.01 1.35
CA VAL A 373 -17.46 8.08 2.13
C VAL A 373 -17.11 6.65 1.75
N ALA A 374 -16.95 5.79 2.73
CA ALA A 374 -16.71 4.36 2.59
C ALA A 374 -17.76 3.55 3.36
N LEU A 375 -17.82 2.27 3.08
CA LEU A 375 -18.54 1.27 3.87
C LEU A 375 -17.73 -0.02 3.93
N ASP A 376 -17.83 -0.73 5.05
CA ASP A 376 -17.09 -1.97 5.32
C ASP A 376 -18.00 -3.18 5.58
N ASP A 377 -19.30 -3.03 5.41
CA ASP A 377 -20.28 -4.11 5.56
C ASP A 377 -19.98 -5.33 4.68
N LEU A 378 -19.19 -5.14 3.61
CA LEU A 378 -18.80 -6.17 2.65
C LEU A 378 -17.32 -6.52 2.73
N ASN A 379 -16.60 -6.10 3.80
CA ASN A 379 -15.17 -6.29 3.95
C ASN A 379 -14.86 -7.37 5.00
N GLY A 380 -13.69 -8.01 4.87
CA GLY A 380 -13.22 -9.03 5.81
C GLY A 380 -14.23 -10.15 6.02
N ASP A 381 -14.58 -10.43 7.28
CA ASP A 381 -15.56 -11.43 7.70
C ASP A 381 -16.84 -10.78 8.29
N GLN A 382 -17.20 -9.57 7.84
CA GLN A 382 -18.37 -8.81 8.33
C GLN A 382 -19.72 -9.37 7.83
N PHE A 383 -19.70 -10.38 6.98
CA PHE A 383 -20.90 -11.08 6.46
C PHE A 383 -20.68 -12.60 6.45
N ASP A 384 -21.76 -13.38 6.29
CA ASP A 384 -21.67 -14.84 6.33
C ASP A 384 -21.16 -15.41 5.01
N HIS A 385 -19.99 -16.08 5.06
CA HIS A 385 -19.36 -16.75 3.93
C HIS A 385 -19.79 -18.20 3.74
N GLY A 386 -20.52 -18.80 4.71
CA GLY A 386 -20.73 -20.24 4.80
C GLY A 386 -21.26 -20.93 3.54
N HIS A 387 -21.96 -20.19 2.68
CA HIS A 387 -22.56 -20.71 1.43
C HIS A 387 -22.10 -19.97 0.16
N LEU A 388 -21.20 -19.00 0.27
CA LEU A 388 -20.80 -18.15 -0.86
C LEU A 388 -19.68 -18.74 -1.71
N GLY A 389 -18.90 -19.67 -1.16
CA GLY A 389 -17.82 -20.36 -1.85
C GLY A 389 -16.61 -19.49 -2.15
N PHE A 390 -16.38 -18.43 -1.34
CA PHE A 390 -15.18 -17.60 -1.36
C PHE A 390 -14.85 -17.10 0.05
N LEU A 391 -13.60 -16.67 0.25
CA LEU A 391 -13.08 -16.00 1.44
C LEU A 391 -12.76 -14.54 1.12
N GLY A 392 -12.74 -13.70 2.17
CA GLY A 392 -12.42 -12.30 2.06
C GLY A 392 -13.61 -11.45 1.63
N GLY A 393 -13.36 -10.17 1.43
CA GLY A 393 -14.38 -9.20 1.07
C GLY A 393 -13.76 -7.97 0.43
N ALA A 394 -14.46 -6.86 0.45
CA ALA A 394 -14.00 -5.63 -0.16
C ALA A 394 -14.41 -4.40 0.63
N SER A 395 -13.51 -3.44 0.75
CA SER A 395 -13.88 -2.07 1.12
C SER A 395 -14.52 -1.38 -0.09
N VAL A 396 -15.64 -0.72 0.14
CA VAL A 396 -16.40 -0.02 -0.90
C VAL A 396 -16.42 1.47 -0.60
N ARG A 397 -16.23 2.30 -1.63
CA ARG A 397 -16.13 3.75 -1.42
C ARG A 397 -16.48 4.56 -2.65
N HIS A 398 -16.90 5.80 -2.41
CA HIS A 398 -16.85 6.83 -3.44
C HIS A 398 -15.85 7.90 -3.03
N ALA A 399 -14.84 8.12 -3.86
CA ALA A 399 -13.92 9.23 -3.79
C ALA A 399 -13.70 9.79 -5.20
N ARG A 400 -13.45 11.08 -5.30
CA ARG A 400 -13.12 11.70 -6.59
C ARG A 400 -11.90 12.58 -6.46
N THR A 401 -10.96 12.37 -7.37
CA THR A 401 -9.78 13.22 -7.52
C THR A 401 -9.64 13.72 -8.94
N GLY A 402 -9.25 14.99 -9.06
CA GLY A 402 -8.76 15.64 -10.27
C GLY A 402 -9.65 15.56 -11.50
N GLY A 403 -10.13 16.69 -11.94
CA GLY A 403 -10.73 16.79 -13.26
C GLY A 403 -9.65 16.75 -14.33
N ARG A 404 -9.31 15.56 -14.82
CA ARG A 404 -8.34 15.35 -15.90
C ARG A 404 -9.09 14.98 -17.19
N PRO A 405 -9.64 15.95 -17.94
CA PRO A 405 -10.51 15.66 -19.09
C PRO A 405 -9.83 14.90 -20.22
N ILE A 406 -8.50 15.02 -20.37
CA ILE A 406 -7.72 14.27 -21.36
C ILE A 406 -7.41 12.85 -20.86
N GLY A 407 -6.99 12.71 -19.61
CA GLY A 407 -6.52 11.44 -19.04
C GLY A 407 -7.62 10.58 -18.40
N GLN A 408 -8.82 11.12 -18.16
CA GLN A 408 -9.92 10.43 -17.48
C GLN A 408 -11.24 10.60 -18.23
N ALA A 409 -11.32 10.06 -19.44
CA ALA A 409 -12.57 10.00 -20.19
C ALA A 409 -13.52 8.98 -19.54
N SER A 410 -14.63 9.45 -18.97
CA SER A 410 -15.72 8.56 -18.51
C SER A 410 -16.54 8.14 -19.73
N ILE A 411 -16.58 6.84 -20.02
CA ILE A 411 -17.29 6.29 -21.18
C ILE A 411 -18.37 5.33 -20.68
N VAL A 412 -19.61 5.60 -21.07
CA VAL A 412 -20.74 4.72 -20.77
C VAL A 412 -20.78 3.58 -21.79
N PRO A 413 -21.10 2.33 -21.41
CA PRO A 413 -21.26 1.20 -22.33
C PRO A 413 -22.18 1.54 -23.49
N GLY A 414 -21.80 1.11 -24.71
CA GLY A 414 -22.51 1.45 -25.94
C GLY A 414 -22.05 2.73 -26.63
N THR A 415 -21.23 3.57 -25.97
CA THR A 415 -20.60 4.70 -26.64
C THR A 415 -19.54 4.18 -27.62
N PRO A 416 -19.51 4.63 -28.89
CA PRO A 416 -18.47 4.26 -29.84
C PRO A 416 -17.06 4.58 -29.30
N ALA A 417 -16.06 3.78 -29.68
CA ALA A 417 -14.69 3.92 -29.15
C ALA A 417 -13.92 5.14 -29.73
N TRP A 418 -14.47 5.81 -30.76
CA TRP A 418 -13.84 6.96 -31.44
C TRP A 418 -14.85 7.79 -32.21
N GLY A 419 -14.42 8.95 -32.72
CA GLY A 419 -15.21 9.81 -33.59
C GLY A 419 -16.09 10.81 -32.84
N GLY A 420 -17.06 11.44 -33.58
CA GLY A 420 -17.92 12.48 -33.05
C GLY A 420 -18.84 12.02 -31.91
N GLN A 421 -19.38 10.80 -32.02
CA GLN A 421 -20.25 10.21 -31.00
C GLN A 421 -19.45 9.88 -29.70
N TRP A 422 -18.20 9.43 -29.83
CA TRP A 422 -17.31 9.26 -28.67
C TRP A 422 -17.11 10.60 -27.95
N LYS A 423 -16.78 11.67 -28.69
CA LYS A 423 -16.59 13.00 -28.10
C LYS A 423 -17.86 13.48 -27.38
N ALA A 424 -19.01 13.33 -28.01
CA ALA A 424 -20.30 13.70 -27.41
C ALA A 424 -20.59 12.91 -26.13
N GLY A 425 -20.34 11.60 -26.12
CA GLY A 425 -20.51 10.74 -24.95
C GLY A 425 -19.57 11.10 -23.80
N VAL A 426 -18.30 11.41 -24.08
CA VAL A 426 -17.35 11.87 -23.05
C VAL A 426 -17.79 13.20 -22.45
N VAL A 427 -18.21 14.18 -23.26
CA VAL A 427 -18.70 15.47 -22.78
C VAL A 427 -19.97 15.30 -21.93
N ASP A 428 -20.91 14.48 -22.36
CA ASP A 428 -22.15 14.23 -21.65
C ASP A 428 -21.89 13.56 -20.28
N ALA A 429 -20.99 12.58 -20.23
CA ALA A 429 -20.71 11.83 -19.00
C ALA A 429 -19.79 12.59 -18.03
N TYR A 430 -18.94 13.51 -18.48
CA TYR A 430 -17.83 14.06 -17.71
C TYR A 430 -18.22 14.65 -16.35
N GLN A 431 -19.31 15.40 -16.27
CA GLN A 431 -19.77 16.06 -15.02
C GLN A 431 -20.84 15.26 -14.28
N ARG A 432 -21.33 14.15 -14.78
CA ARG A 432 -22.40 13.36 -14.15
C ARG A 432 -22.04 11.89 -13.92
N PHE A 433 -20.79 11.55 -14.15
CA PHE A 433 -20.28 10.20 -13.92
C PHE A 433 -19.82 10.06 -12.46
N LEU A 434 -20.41 9.09 -11.76
CA LEU A 434 -20.05 8.73 -10.38
C LEU A 434 -19.59 7.28 -10.37
N SER A 435 -18.42 6.99 -9.80
CA SER A 435 -17.90 5.63 -9.65
C SER A 435 -17.90 5.23 -8.17
N ILE A 436 -18.50 4.09 -7.87
CA ILE A 436 -18.42 3.44 -6.57
C ILE A 436 -17.33 2.38 -6.68
N GLY A 437 -16.17 2.65 -6.10
CA GLY A 437 -14.99 1.77 -6.17
C GLY A 437 -15.11 0.59 -5.20
N ILE A 438 -14.67 -0.57 -5.65
CA ILE A 438 -14.59 -1.81 -4.89
C ILE A 438 -13.11 -2.19 -4.81
N SER A 439 -12.57 -2.29 -3.60
CA SER A 439 -11.20 -2.73 -3.34
C SER A 439 -11.24 -4.08 -2.65
N GLY A 440 -11.06 -5.16 -3.42
CA GLY A 440 -11.22 -6.53 -2.95
C GLY A 440 -9.92 -7.12 -2.38
N SER A 441 -10.06 -7.93 -1.34
CA SER A 441 -8.98 -8.75 -0.82
C SER A 441 -8.55 -9.82 -1.83
N VAL A 442 -7.32 -10.27 -1.74
CA VAL A 442 -6.79 -11.37 -2.55
C VAL A 442 -6.08 -12.36 -1.64
N MET A 443 -6.49 -13.62 -1.74
CA MET A 443 -5.92 -14.69 -0.93
C MET A 443 -4.57 -15.14 -1.50
N PRO A 444 -3.65 -15.66 -0.68
CA PRO A 444 -2.38 -16.19 -1.14
C PRO A 444 -2.55 -17.63 -1.63
N TYR A 445 -1.94 -17.92 -2.78
CA TYR A 445 -1.95 -19.26 -3.37
C TYR A 445 -0.55 -19.81 -3.55
N ARG A 446 -0.46 -21.14 -3.62
CA ARG A 446 0.81 -21.85 -3.80
C ARG A 446 1.52 -21.50 -5.10
N ASP A 447 0.78 -21.21 -6.15
CA ASP A 447 1.26 -20.87 -7.49
C ASP A 447 1.47 -19.38 -7.72
N ALA A 448 1.14 -18.53 -6.72
CA ALA A 448 1.39 -17.08 -6.74
C ALA A 448 2.64 -16.74 -5.91
N TYR A 449 3.75 -16.43 -6.59
CA TYR A 449 5.05 -16.26 -5.93
C TYR A 449 6.01 -15.35 -6.69
N LEU A 450 7.11 -15.01 -6.01
CA LEU A 450 8.21 -14.20 -6.53
C LEU A 450 9.51 -14.98 -6.47
N ASP A 451 10.29 -14.93 -7.56
CA ASP A 451 11.64 -15.49 -7.64
C ASP A 451 12.57 -14.59 -8.47
N LEU A 452 13.79 -15.02 -8.71
CA LEU A 452 14.72 -14.32 -9.61
C LEU A 452 14.59 -14.86 -11.03
N ASP A 453 14.50 -13.95 -12.00
CA ASP A 453 14.44 -14.32 -13.41
C ASP A 453 15.80 -14.89 -13.89
N PRO A 454 15.83 -16.09 -14.49
CA PRO A 454 17.08 -16.68 -14.96
C PRO A 454 17.69 -15.97 -16.18
N THR A 455 16.88 -15.26 -16.94
CA THR A 455 17.26 -14.67 -18.25
C THR A 455 17.50 -13.17 -18.17
N TYR A 456 16.52 -12.43 -17.62
CA TYR A 456 16.53 -10.98 -17.65
C TYR A 456 17.29 -10.37 -16.47
N ARG A 457 18.04 -9.30 -16.77
CA ARG A 457 18.87 -8.59 -15.80
C ARG A 457 18.58 -7.08 -15.84
N ASP A 458 18.87 -6.40 -14.73
CA ASP A 458 18.80 -4.94 -14.64
C ASP A 458 20.04 -4.26 -15.23
N ALA A 459 20.08 -2.93 -15.14
CA ALA A 459 21.20 -2.12 -15.62
C ALA A 459 22.54 -2.37 -14.86
N HIS A 460 22.49 -3.07 -13.72
CA HIS A 460 23.67 -3.45 -12.93
C HIS A 460 24.07 -4.92 -13.14
N GLY A 461 23.43 -5.62 -14.09
CA GLY A 461 23.70 -7.03 -14.37
C GLY A 461 23.11 -8.02 -13.38
N LEU A 462 22.28 -7.55 -12.44
CA LEU A 462 21.62 -8.41 -11.45
C LEU A 462 20.31 -9.00 -12.00
N PRO A 463 19.94 -10.27 -11.66
CA PRO A 463 18.68 -10.85 -12.06
C PRO A 463 17.48 -9.97 -11.70
N LEU A 464 16.54 -9.79 -12.62
CA LEU A 464 15.26 -9.15 -12.30
C LEU A 464 14.44 -10.02 -11.36
N LEU A 465 13.55 -9.38 -10.60
CA LEU A 465 12.50 -10.11 -9.91
C LEU A 465 11.49 -10.63 -10.93
N ARG A 466 11.10 -11.92 -10.80
CA ARG A 466 10.06 -12.52 -11.60
C ARG A 466 8.81 -12.73 -10.75
N MET A 467 7.68 -12.28 -11.26
CA MET A 467 6.36 -12.46 -10.67
C MET A 467 5.61 -13.55 -11.44
N THR A 468 5.18 -14.59 -10.73
CA THR A 468 4.22 -15.57 -11.23
C THR A 468 2.90 -15.30 -10.51
N PHE A 469 1.88 -14.83 -11.25
CA PHE A 469 0.62 -14.41 -10.65
C PHE A 469 -0.53 -14.36 -11.66
N ASP A 470 -1.67 -14.89 -11.24
CA ASP A 470 -2.99 -14.60 -11.82
C ASP A 470 -4.05 -14.66 -10.71
N TRP A 471 -5.27 -14.20 -10.99
CA TRP A 471 -6.38 -14.34 -10.05
C TRP A 471 -7.04 -15.71 -10.13
N HIS A 472 -7.63 -16.11 -9.01
CA HIS A 472 -8.31 -17.40 -8.87
C HIS A 472 -9.83 -17.24 -8.78
N ALA A 473 -10.56 -18.34 -8.79
CA ALA A 473 -12.02 -18.35 -8.73
C ALA A 473 -12.60 -17.64 -7.48
N ASN A 474 -11.86 -17.65 -6.39
CA ASN A 474 -12.22 -16.96 -5.14
C ASN A 474 -12.46 -15.47 -5.36
N GLU A 475 -11.49 -14.79 -6.00
CA GLU A 475 -11.51 -13.34 -6.19
C GLU A 475 -12.61 -12.93 -7.18
N TYR A 476 -12.85 -13.71 -8.22
CA TYR A 476 -13.96 -13.46 -9.17
C TYR A 476 -15.33 -13.61 -8.50
N ARG A 477 -15.53 -14.63 -7.66
CA ARG A 477 -16.78 -14.83 -6.90
C ARG A 477 -17.00 -13.71 -5.89
N MET A 478 -15.96 -13.34 -5.15
CA MET A 478 -16.00 -12.23 -4.20
C MET A 478 -16.40 -10.93 -4.93
N LEU A 479 -15.75 -10.62 -6.06
CA LEU A 479 -16.00 -9.38 -6.79
C LEU A 479 -17.40 -9.35 -7.41
N ASP A 480 -17.91 -10.48 -7.89
CA ASP A 480 -19.30 -10.59 -8.41
C ASP A 480 -20.33 -10.40 -7.30
N TYR A 481 -20.13 -11.04 -6.15
CA TYR A 481 -21.00 -10.89 -4.99
C TYR A 481 -21.03 -9.43 -4.49
N VAL A 482 -19.85 -8.85 -4.23
CA VAL A 482 -19.75 -7.46 -3.76
C VAL A 482 -20.31 -6.50 -4.81
N GLY A 483 -20.01 -6.72 -6.11
CA GLY A 483 -20.57 -5.92 -7.19
C GLY A 483 -22.08 -5.94 -7.23
N THR A 484 -22.71 -7.10 -7.00
CA THR A 484 -24.16 -7.26 -6.91
C THR A 484 -24.75 -6.47 -5.73
N ARG A 485 -24.10 -6.53 -4.56
CA ARG A 485 -24.52 -5.76 -3.39
C ARG A 485 -24.37 -4.25 -3.60
N VAL A 486 -23.31 -3.81 -4.26
CA VAL A 486 -23.08 -2.39 -4.57
C VAL A 486 -24.06 -1.87 -5.64
N GLU A 487 -24.58 -2.71 -6.52
CA GLU A 487 -25.68 -2.33 -7.42
C GLU A 487 -26.94 -1.89 -6.67
N GLU A 488 -27.19 -2.40 -5.46
CA GLU A 488 -28.32 -1.96 -4.63
C GLU A 488 -28.18 -0.47 -4.26
N VAL A 489 -26.94 -0.03 -3.96
CA VAL A 489 -26.64 1.38 -3.72
C VAL A 489 -26.85 2.21 -5.00
N ALA A 490 -26.39 1.71 -6.16
CA ALA A 490 -26.60 2.39 -7.43
C ALA A 490 -28.09 2.54 -7.79
N LYS A 491 -28.90 1.51 -7.50
CA LYS A 491 -30.37 1.53 -7.71
C LYS A 491 -31.09 2.53 -6.82
N ALA A 492 -30.59 2.75 -5.59
CA ALA A 492 -31.14 3.76 -4.68
C ALA A 492 -30.81 5.21 -5.10
N MET A 493 -29.83 5.42 -6.00
CA MET A 493 -29.53 6.73 -6.55
C MET A 493 -30.51 7.08 -7.69
N LYS A 494 -30.85 8.38 -7.82
CA LYS A 494 -31.42 8.86 -9.09
C LYS A 494 -30.35 8.74 -10.19
N HIS A 495 -30.67 8.05 -11.27
CA HIS A 495 -29.73 7.77 -12.36
C HIS A 495 -30.41 7.65 -13.72
N ASP A 496 -29.68 7.97 -14.79
CA ASP A 496 -30.09 7.65 -16.17
C ASP A 496 -29.63 6.24 -16.55
N ALA A 497 -28.47 5.79 -16.00
CA ALA A 497 -27.93 4.45 -16.19
C ALA A 497 -26.97 4.07 -15.05
N TYR A 498 -26.80 2.77 -14.84
CA TYR A 498 -25.69 2.23 -14.04
C TYR A 498 -25.17 0.92 -14.68
N TYR A 499 -23.92 0.56 -14.36
CA TYR A 499 -23.32 -0.68 -14.85
C TYR A 499 -22.13 -1.10 -13.97
N ARG A 500 -21.90 -2.42 -13.91
CA ARG A 500 -20.71 -2.98 -13.28
C ARG A 500 -19.50 -2.93 -14.20
N SER A 501 -18.37 -2.51 -13.67
CA SER A 501 -17.05 -2.63 -14.26
C SER A 501 -16.22 -3.53 -13.37
N ILE A 502 -16.40 -4.83 -13.53
CA ILE A 502 -15.73 -5.87 -12.74
C ILE A 502 -15.09 -6.90 -13.67
N ARG A 503 -14.08 -7.59 -13.16
CA ARG A 503 -13.44 -8.71 -13.85
C ARG A 503 -14.32 -9.94 -13.80
N LYS A 504 -14.22 -10.75 -14.85
CA LYS A 504 -14.97 -11.99 -15.00
C LYS A 504 -14.02 -13.18 -15.02
N PRO A 505 -14.49 -14.39 -14.67
CA PRO A 505 -13.70 -15.60 -14.88
C PRO A 505 -13.15 -15.68 -16.30
N GLY A 506 -11.83 -15.89 -16.42
CA GLY A 506 -11.12 -15.88 -17.70
C GLY A 506 -10.47 -14.55 -18.09
N ASP A 507 -10.72 -13.47 -17.35
CA ASP A 507 -9.96 -12.22 -17.47
C ASP A 507 -8.63 -12.37 -16.72
N HIS A 508 -7.54 -12.55 -17.45
CA HIS A 508 -6.21 -12.66 -16.87
C HIS A 508 -5.69 -11.30 -16.36
N TYR A 509 -4.74 -11.36 -15.43
CA TYR A 509 -4.01 -10.17 -14.99
C TYR A 509 -3.22 -9.54 -16.16
N ASP A 510 -3.47 -8.24 -16.39
CA ASP A 510 -2.78 -7.46 -17.43
C ASP A 510 -2.09 -6.24 -16.80
N THR A 511 -0.77 -6.21 -16.86
CA THR A 511 0.05 -5.12 -16.30
C THR A 511 -0.17 -3.77 -16.96
N ARG A 512 -0.71 -3.73 -18.17
CA ARG A 512 -0.99 -2.50 -18.92
C ARG A 512 -2.20 -1.77 -18.38
N LEU A 513 -3.07 -2.49 -17.68
CA LEU A 513 -4.25 -1.93 -17.03
C LEU A 513 -3.92 -1.52 -15.61
N TYR A 514 -4.31 -0.30 -15.23
CA TYR A 514 -4.18 0.13 -13.84
C TYR A 514 -5.14 -0.66 -12.95
N GLN A 515 -4.58 -1.32 -11.95
CA GLN A 515 -5.34 -2.06 -10.94
C GLN A 515 -5.28 -1.34 -9.61
N SER A 516 -4.10 -1.35 -9.02
CA SER A 516 -3.76 -0.66 -7.78
C SER A 516 -2.23 -0.61 -7.65
N THR A 517 -1.75 -0.04 -6.55
CA THR A 517 -0.34 -0.13 -6.13
C THR A 517 -0.16 -1.12 -4.97
N HIS A 518 -1.19 -1.91 -4.66
CA HIS A 518 -1.25 -2.73 -3.44
C HIS A 518 -0.78 -4.16 -3.73
N THR A 519 0.53 -4.34 -3.73
CA THR A 519 1.19 -5.65 -3.80
C THR A 519 1.64 -6.06 -2.39
N THR A 520 1.47 -7.35 -2.04
CA THR A 520 1.79 -7.87 -0.71
C THR A 520 2.52 -9.21 -0.79
N GLY A 521 3.11 -9.62 0.31
CA GLY A 521 3.74 -10.94 0.43
C GLY A 521 5.17 -11.02 -0.10
N GLY A 522 5.70 -12.21 -0.12
CA GLY A 522 7.05 -12.55 -0.54
C GLY A 522 8.11 -12.52 0.57
N ALA A 523 7.87 -11.78 1.66
CA ALA A 523 8.69 -11.82 2.87
C ALA A 523 7.79 -11.85 4.11
N VAL A 524 6.82 -12.73 4.09
CA VAL A 524 5.68 -12.73 5.02
C VAL A 524 6.09 -12.90 6.47
N MET A 525 5.33 -12.22 7.36
CA MET A 525 5.45 -12.39 8.81
C MET A 525 4.58 -13.52 9.31
N GLY A 526 4.93 -14.08 10.45
CA GLY A 526 4.17 -15.15 11.09
C GLY A 526 4.81 -15.63 12.38
N ALA A 527 4.19 -16.63 12.97
CA ALA A 527 4.62 -17.21 14.24
C ALA A 527 5.71 -18.30 14.10
N SER A 528 6.06 -18.71 12.87
CA SER A 528 6.96 -19.85 12.63
C SER A 528 7.90 -19.63 11.44
N PRO A 529 9.21 -19.93 11.57
CA PRO A 529 10.17 -19.83 10.48
C PRO A 529 9.89 -20.80 9.33
N GLN A 530 9.08 -21.84 9.53
CA GLN A 530 8.69 -22.79 8.48
C GLN A 530 7.69 -22.17 7.49
N THR A 531 6.95 -21.13 7.90
CA THR A 531 5.90 -20.50 7.09
C THR A 531 6.08 -19.01 6.88
N SER A 532 7.10 -18.40 7.50
CA SER A 532 7.36 -16.96 7.40
C SER A 532 8.85 -16.63 7.29
N VAL A 533 9.14 -15.45 6.74
CA VAL A 533 10.49 -14.90 6.60
C VAL A 533 10.87 -14.09 7.84
N VAL A 534 9.90 -13.42 8.43
CA VAL A 534 10.08 -12.57 9.60
C VAL A 534 9.08 -12.91 10.69
N ASN A 535 9.48 -12.65 11.94
CA ASN A 535 8.61 -12.80 13.11
C ASN A 535 7.66 -11.58 13.28
N LYS A 536 6.86 -11.56 14.33
CA LYS A 536 5.90 -10.49 14.62
C LYS A 536 6.49 -9.08 14.78
N TYR A 537 7.78 -8.97 14.99
CA TYR A 537 8.52 -7.71 15.07
C TYR A 537 9.21 -7.34 13.74
N LEU A 538 8.88 -8.04 12.65
CA LEU A 538 9.49 -7.89 11.33
C LEU A 538 10.99 -8.23 11.31
N GLN A 539 11.51 -8.92 12.33
CA GLN A 539 12.88 -9.40 12.40
C GLN A 539 13.02 -10.70 11.59
N SER A 540 14.05 -10.80 10.77
CA SER A 540 14.38 -12.02 10.04
C SER A 540 14.66 -13.17 10.99
N TRP A 541 14.12 -14.36 10.67
CA TRP A 541 14.42 -15.58 11.42
C TRP A 541 15.87 -16.04 11.23
N ASP A 542 16.41 -15.86 10.00
CA ASP A 542 17.75 -16.34 9.64
C ASP A 542 18.87 -15.40 10.06
N VAL A 543 18.61 -14.06 10.02
CA VAL A 543 19.63 -13.04 10.26
C VAL A 543 19.10 -12.02 11.26
N HIS A 544 19.39 -12.24 12.54
CA HIS A 544 18.74 -11.57 13.65
C HIS A 544 18.87 -10.03 13.67
N ASN A 545 19.86 -9.43 12.99
CA ASN A 545 20.04 -7.98 12.88
C ASN A 545 19.55 -7.41 11.54
N VAL A 546 18.71 -8.15 10.82
CA VAL A 546 17.98 -7.69 9.63
C VAL A 546 16.49 -7.61 9.95
N PHE A 547 15.88 -6.46 9.69
CA PHE A 547 14.43 -6.24 9.81
C PHE A 547 13.85 -5.86 8.46
N VAL A 548 12.75 -6.50 8.05
CA VAL A 548 12.14 -6.32 6.72
C VAL A 548 10.78 -5.65 6.85
N MET A 549 10.68 -4.40 6.41
CA MET A 549 9.52 -3.54 6.60
C MET A 549 8.55 -3.57 5.43
N GLY A 550 7.30 -3.19 5.69
CA GLY A 550 6.31 -2.90 4.66
C GLY A 550 5.46 -4.10 4.24
N ALA A 551 4.69 -3.93 3.15
CA ALA A 551 3.69 -4.89 2.73
C ALA A 551 4.25 -6.24 2.20
N SER A 552 5.57 -6.36 2.04
CA SER A 552 6.22 -7.66 1.81
C SER A 552 5.98 -8.65 2.97
N ALA A 553 5.73 -8.11 4.17
CA ALA A 553 5.46 -8.90 5.36
C ALA A 553 4.00 -9.39 5.49
N PHE A 554 3.08 -8.93 4.65
CA PHE A 554 1.66 -9.31 4.75
C PHE A 554 1.45 -10.73 4.22
N PRO A 555 0.84 -11.63 5.01
CA PRO A 555 0.56 -13.00 4.58
C PRO A 555 -0.47 -13.11 3.45
N GLN A 556 -1.42 -12.17 3.39
CA GLN A 556 -2.46 -12.02 2.37
C GLN A 556 -2.72 -10.54 2.08
N ASN A 557 -3.39 -10.26 0.95
CA ASN A 557 -3.82 -8.91 0.61
C ASN A 557 -5.24 -8.66 1.13
N MET A 558 -5.44 -7.56 1.84
CA MET A 558 -6.72 -7.19 2.43
C MET A 558 -7.49 -6.21 1.53
N GLY A 559 -8.78 -6.00 1.82
CA GLY A 559 -9.63 -5.07 1.09
C GLY A 559 -9.25 -3.59 1.25
N TYR A 560 -8.36 -3.27 2.19
CA TYR A 560 -7.93 -1.90 2.44
C TYR A 560 -6.66 -1.49 1.69
N ASN A 561 -6.47 -0.17 1.58
CA ASN A 561 -5.18 0.40 1.24
C ASN A 561 -4.16 0.08 2.36
N PRO A 562 -2.99 -0.50 2.06
CA PRO A 562 -2.14 -1.12 3.07
C PRO A 562 -1.39 -0.14 3.97
N THR A 563 -1.36 1.17 3.65
CA THR A 563 -0.43 2.15 4.27
C THR A 563 -0.63 2.30 5.77
N GLY A 564 -1.87 2.21 6.28
CA GLY A 564 -2.16 2.27 7.72
C GLY A 564 -1.48 1.14 8.48
N LEU A 565 -1.66 -0.11 8.02
CA LEU A 565 -1.02 -1.28 8.63
C LEU A 565 0.51 -1.26 8.44
N VAL A 566 1.00 -0.84 7.27
CA VAL A 566 2.45 -0.66 7.03
C VAL A 566 3.07 0.28 8.03
N ALA A 567 2.41 1.41 8.35
CA ALA A 567 2.90 2.37 9.33
C ALA A 567 2.83 1.82 10.75
N ALA A 568 1.72 1.19 11.14
CA ALA A 568 1.58 0.60 12.47
C ALA A 568 2.62 -0.49 12.75
N LEU A 569 2.84 -1.40 11.80
CA LEU A 569 3.89 -2.43 11.91
C LEU A 569 5.30 -1.82 11.98
N ALA A 570 5.57 -0.74 11.24
CA ALA A 570 6.87 -0.06 11.32
C ALA A 570 7.11 0.55 12.71
N TYR A 571 6.10 1.18 13.33
CA TYR A 571 6.19 1.67 14.70
C TYR A 571 6.30 0.55 15.73
N HIS A 572 5.56 -0.55 15.53
CA HIS A 572 5.65 -1.74 16.36
C HIS A 572 7.08 -2.34 16.34
N ALA A 573 7.65 -2.50 15.16
CA ALA A 573 9.03 -2.97 14.99
C ALA A 573 10.04 -1.99 15.60
N ALA A 574 9.89 -0.69 15.36
CA ALA A 574 10.76 0.35 15.91
C ALA A 574 10.78 0.33 17.45
N LYS A 575 9.60 0.13 18.07
CA LYS A 575 9.48 -0.02 19.52
C LYS A 575 10.24 -1.26 20.01
N ALA A 576 10.05 -2.42 19.37
CA ALA A 576 10.73 -3.66 19.73
C ALA A 576 12.26 -3.52 19.56
N ILE A 577 12.72 -2.86 18.50
CA ILE A 577 14.15 -2.58 18.31
C ILE A 577 14.69 -1.75 19.47
N ARG A 578 14.05 -0.61 19.79
CA ARG A 578 14.53 0.30 20.84
C ARG A 578 14.48 -0.31 22.24
N GLU A 579 13.40 -0.99 22.58
CA GLU A 579 13.14 -1.42 23.96
C GLU A 579 13.70 -2.81 24.28
N GLN A 580 13.92 -3.65 23.26
CA GLN A 580 14.38 -5.02 23.44
C GLN A 580 15.70 -5.29 22.71
N TYR A 581 15.71 -5.17 21.37
CA TYR A 581 16.85 -5.57 20.55
C TYR A 581 18.13 -4.79 20.90
N LEU A 582 18.07 -3.47 21.04
CA LEU A 582 19.25 -2.65 21.37
C LEU A 582 19.83 -2.91 22.77
N LYS A 583 19.01 -3.43 23.69
CA LYS A 583 19.48 -3.83 25.03
C LYS A 583 20.19 -5.18 25.01
N GLN A 584 19.72 -6.09 24.18
CA GLN A 584 20.27 -7.43 24.00
C GLN A 584 20.11 -7.87 22.54
N PRO A 585 21.11 -7.56 21.68
CA PRO A 585 21.06 -7.94 20.27
C PRO A 585 21.03 -9.47 20.07
N ALA A 586 19.82 -10.01 19.82
CA ALA A 586 19.54 -11.43 19.63
C ALA A 586 18.18 -11.61 18.93
N PRO A 587 17.79 -12.82 18.51
CA PRO A 587 16.43 -13.10 18.10
C PRO A 587 15.40 -12.68 19.16
N LEU A 588 14.43 -11.84 18.77
CA LEU A 588 13.38 -11.35 19.68
C LEU A 588 12.29 -12.38 19.95
N VAL A 589 12.19 -13.38 19.08
CA VAL A 589 11.29 -14.54 19.21
C VAL A 589 12.13 -15.78 18.99
N GLN A 590 11.99 -16.77 19.88
CA GLN A 590 12.62 -18.09 19.71
C GLN A 590 11.87 -18.86 18.62
N ALA A 591 12.63 -19.57 17.73
CA ALA A 591 12.09 -20.35 16.62
C ALA A 591 11.46 -21.67 17.09
#